data_e8fb8ead99c737e17c241e5f93f4f2e3
#
_entry.id   e8fb8ead99c737e17c241e5f93f4f2e3
#
_cell.length_a   1.000
_cell.length_b   1.000
_cell.length_c   1.000
_cell.angle_alpha   90.00
_cell.angle_beta   90.00
_cell.angle_gamma   90.00
#
_symmetry.space_group_name_H-M   'P 1'
#
loop_
_entity.id
_entity.type
_entity.pdbx_description
1 polymer ?
#
loop_
_entity_poly.entity_id
_entity_poly.type
_entity_poly.pdbx_seq_one_letter_code
_entity_poly.pdbx_strand_id
1 'polypeptide(L)'
;NRADIWLNSPHRRQYAEWGFAPELTPEECETVDPSTGSRRLLNTFQGFPVRPSDEGLGLVPRFAELVNTVIADGREDWARYIWVWLADLFQRPADKPGIALYLHSREKGTGKGTLFETIGKLLGRYYMLVQSADQVAGQWNLHLADKLLVFFDEAHGLGGRDHADRLSICPATRAGRW
;
A
#
# COMPACT_ATOMS: atom_id res chain seq x y z
N ASN A 1 -5.29 -31.61 24.35
CA ASN A 1 -5.86 -30.43 23.69
C ASN A 1 -5.09 -30.21 22.37
N ARG A 2 -5.81 -29.80 21.29
CA ARG A 2 -5.18 -29.51 19.97
C ARG A 2 -4.12 -28.41 20.06
N ALA A 3 -4.35 -27.42 20.92
CA ALA A 3 -3.39 -26.33 21.16
C ALA A 3 -2.08 -26.86 21.77
N ASP A 4 -2.16 -27.79 22.71
CA ASP A 4 -0.96 -28.36 23.35
C ASP A 4 -0.12 -29.18 22.36
N ILE A 5 -0.78 -29.92 21.44
CA ILE A 5 -0.11 -30.67 20.39
C ILE A 5 0.65 -29.71 19.46
N TRP A 6 0.01 -28.59 19.06
CA TRP A 6 0.64 -27.60 18.22
C TRP A 6 1.81 -26.87 18.93
N LEU A 7 1.59 -26.46 20.18
CA LEU A 7 2.61 -25.75 20.97
C LEU A 7 3.87 -26.58 21.18
N ASN A 8 3.73 -27.91 21.29
CA ASN A 8 4.85 -28.83 21.50
C ASN A 8 5.38 -29.46 20.20
N SER A 9 4.84 -29.05 19.04
CA SER A 9 5.29 -29.59 17.76
C SER A 9 6.70 -29.12 17.40
N PRO A 10 7.61 -30.02 17.01
CA PRO A 10 8.94 -29.64 16.53
C PRO A 10 8.87 -28.91 15.17
N HIS A 11 7.74 -29.02 14.46
CA HIS A 11 7.53 -28.32 13.19
C HIS A 11 6.90 -26.91 13.35
N ARG A 12 6.67 -26.49 14.59
CA ARG A 12 6.15 -25.17 14.88
C ARG A 12 7.14 -24.09 14.43
N ARG A 13 6.67 -23.20 13.54
CA ARG A 13 7.45 -22.03 13.14
C ARG A 13 7.36 -20.95 14.23
N GLN A 14 8.49 -20.39 14.60
CA GLN A 14 8.62 -19.27 15.51
C GLN A 14 9.37 -18.17 14.80
N TYR A 15 8.94 -16.93 15.01
CA TYR A 15 9.54 -15.74 14.43
C TYR A 15 9.95 -14.80 15.57
N ALA A 16 11.11 -14.16 15.42
CA ALA A 16 11.59 -13.15 16.36
C ALA A 16 10.77 -11.86 16.25
N GLU A 17 10.37 -11.55 15.00
CA GLU A 17 9.67 -10.32 14.66
C GLU A 17 8.56 -10.60 13.65
N TRP A 18 7.64 -9.66 13.52
CA TRP A 18 6.70 -9.59 12.41
C TRP A 18 6.71 -8.18 11.82
N GLY A 19 6.49 -8.04 10.51
CA GLY A 19 6.50 -6.73 9.87
C GLY A 19 6.18 -6.78 8.39
N PHE A 20 6.05 -5.61 7.82
CA PHE A 20 5.84 -5.42 6.39
C PHE A 20 7.17 -5.01 5.75
N ALA A 21 7.83 -5.95 5.08
CA ALA A 21 9.17 -5.80 4.53
C ALA A 21 9.23 -6.28 3.06
N PRO A 22 8.72 -5.47 2.10
CA PRO A 22 8.72 -5.83 0.68
C PRO A 22 10.11 -6.02 0.07
N GLU A 23 11.13 -5.45 0.70
CA GLU A 23 12.54 -5.53 0.28
C GLU A 23 13.21 -6.87 0.60
N LEU A 24 12.62 -7.65 1.52
CA LEU A 24 13.23 -8.91 1.95
C LEU A 24 12.70 -10.08 1.11
N THR A 25 13.62 -10.94 0.70
CA THR A 25 13.27 -12.21 0.08
C THR A 25 12.70 -13.20 1.11
N PRO A 26 11.94 -14.21 0.68
CA PRO A 26 11.46 -15.25 1.58
C PRO A 26 12.60 -15.95 2.35
N GLU A 27 13.74 -16.18 1.70
CA GLU A 27 14.92 -16.82 2.30
C GLU A 27 15.52 -15.98 3.43
N GLU A 28 15.61 -14.65 3.24
CA GLU A 28 16.09 -13.73 4.28
C GLU A 28 15.16 -13.69 5.49
N CYS A 29 13.84 -13.78 5.26
CA CYS A 29 12.84 -13.83 6.33
C CYS A 29 12.91 -15.16 7.12
N GLU A 30 13.20 -16.26 6.45
CA GLU A 30 13.28 -17.61 7.04
C GLU A 30 14.67 -17.93 7.65
N THR A 31 15.64 -17.00 7.61
CA THR A 31 16.93 -17.17 8.29
C THR A 31 16.70 -17.45 9.77
N VAL A 32 17.25 -18.57 10.25
CA VAL A 32 17.10 -19.02 11.64
C VAL A 32 18.26 -18.50 12.48
N ASP A 33 17.92 -17.90 13.62
CA ASP A 33 18.88 -17.54 14.65
C ASP A 33 19.37 -18.81 15.37
N PRO A 34 20.67 -19.13 15.33
CA PRO A 34 21.21 -20.34 15.94
C PRO A 34 21.00 -20.41 17.46
N SER A 35 20.88 -19.27 18.14
CA SER A 35 20.76 -19.19 19.59
C SER A 35 19.34 -19.43 20.09
N THR A 36 18.35 -18.98 19.34
CA THR A 36 16.93 -19.03 19.75
C THR A 36 16.11 -20.06 18.99
N GLY A 37 16.60 -20.52 17.84
CA GLY A 37 15.84 -21.37 16.91
C GLY A 37 14.67 -20.65 16.24
N SER A 38 14.54 -19.34 16.44
CA SER A 38 13.48 -18.53 15.85
C SER A 38 13.89 -18.03 14.46
N ARG A 39 12.91 -17.96 13.55
CA ARG A 39 13.11 -17.30 12.27
C ARG A 39 13.15 -15.79 12.45
N ARG A 40 13.88 -15.12 11.55
CA ARG A 40 14.09 -13.67 11.63
C ARG A 40 12.78 -12.89 11.66
N LEU A 41 11.94 -13.07 10.64
CA LEU A 41 10.78 -12.20 10.42
C LEU A 41 9.57 -12.96 9.86
N LEU A 42 8.42 -12.78 10.47
CA LEU A 42 7.14 -13.07 9.81
C LEU A 42 6.77 -11.89 8.92
N ASN A 43 7.14 -11.99 7.64
CA ASN A 43 6.85 -10.94 6.68
C ASN A 43 5.38 -10.97 6.28
N THR A 44 4.67 -9.86 6.48
CA THR A 44 3.27 -9.71 6.07
C THR A 44 3.12 -9.32 4.60
N PHE A 45 4.21 -8.91 3.93
CA PHE A 45 4.23 -8.75 2.48
C PHE A 45 4.42 -10.11 1.80
N GLN A 46 3.45 -10.51 1.01
CA GLN A 46 3.40 -11.81 0.31
C GLN A 46 3.48 -11.66 -1.22
N GLY A 47 3.97 -10.50 -1.68
CA GLY A 47 3.95 -10.16 -3.11
C GLY A 47 2.62 -9.60 -3.58
N PHE A 48 2.59 -9.15 -4.82
CA PHE A 48 1.38 -8.66 -5.46
C PHE A 48 0.51 -9.83 -5.96
N PRO A 49 -0.83 -9.68 -5.98
CA PRO A 49 -1.73 -10.73 -6.46
C PRO A 49 -1.66 -10.95 -7.97
N VAL A 50 -1.00 -10.05 -8.68
CA VAL A 50 -0.85 -10.07 -10.14
C VAL A 50 0.63 -10.17 -10.52
N ARG A 51 0.90 -10.76 -11.67
CA ARG A 51 2.27 -10.82 -12.23
C ARG A 51 2.41 -9.74 -13.30
N PRO A 52 3.59 -9.10 -13.42
CA PRO A 52 3.88 -8.20 -14.51
C PRO A 52 3.76 -8.92 -15.86
N SER A 53 3.37 -8.17 -16.89
CA SER A 53 3.40 -8.60 -18.29
C SER A 53 4.36 -7.73 -19.07
N ASP A 54 5.14 -8.32 -19.97
CA ASP A 54 6.06 -7.61 -20.85
C ASP A 54 5.37 -6.95 -22.06
N GLU A 55 4.06 -7.18 -22.22
CA GLU A 55 3.31 -6.70 -23.40
C GLU A 55 3.01 -5.19 -23.38
N GLY A 56 3.31 -4.52 -22.28
CA GLY A 56 3.26 -3.08 -22.15
C GLY A 56 1.87 -2.45 -22.15
N LEU A 57 1.83 -1.11 -22.27
CA LEU A 57 0.59 -0.33 -22.18
C LEU A 57 -0.40 -0.57 -23.35
N GLY A 58 0.05 -1.22 -24.43
CA GLY A 58 -0.81 -1.56 -25.56
C GLY A 58 -1.99 -2.45 -25.22
N LEU A 59 -1.89 -3.24 -24.12
CA LEU A 59 -2.98 -4.08 -23.63
C LEU A 59 -4.04 -3.33 -22.82
N VAL A 60 -3.73 -2.13 -22.36
CA VAL A 60 -4.61 -1.34 -21.50
C VAL A 60 -4.89 0.06 -22.03
N PRO A 61 -5.28 0.20 -23.32
CA PRO A 61 -5.40 1.51 -23.95
C PRO A 61 -6.42 2.41 -23.25
N ARG A 62 -7.50 1.85 -22.74
CA ARG A 62 -8.51 2.63 -21.99
C ARG A 62 -7.99 3.16 -20.66
N PHE A 63 -7.13 2.40 -19.99
CA PHE A 63 -6.51 2.87 -18.75
C PHE A 63 -5.46 3.95 -19.04
N ALA A 64 -4.68 3.78 -20.10
CA ALA A 64 -3.75 4.80 -20.55
C ALA A 64 -4.48 6.11 -20.97
N GLU A 65 -5.59 6.01 -21.69
CA GLU A 65 -6.43 7.14 -22.04
C GLU A 65 -7.01 7.82 -20.78
N LEU A 66 -7.51 7.04 -19.81
CA LEU A 66 -8.00 7.58 -18.54
C LEU A 66 -6.91 8.41 -17.85
N VAL A 67 -5.71 7.90 -17.74
CA VAL A 67 -4.60 8.62 -17.09
C VAL A 67 -4.18 9.85 -17.89
N ASN A 68 -3.92 9.68 -19.19
CA ASN A 68 -3.30 10.72 -20.02
C ASN A 68 -4.28 11.84 -20.38
N THR A 69 -5.50 11.47 -20.71
CA THR A 69 -6.46 12.43 -21.26
C THR A 69 -7.42 12.94 -20.20
N VAL A 70 -7.94 12.05 -19.36
CA VAL A 70 -8.98 12.44 -18.40
C VAL A 70 -8.39 12.98 -17.10
N ILE A 71 -7.49 12.22 -16.45
CA ILE A 71 -6.93 12.59 -15.15
C ILE A 71 -5.90 13.70 -15.29
N ALA A 72 -5.03 13.60 -16.29
CA ALA A 72 -3.99 14.59 -16.57
C ALA A 72 -4.46 15.76 -17.45
N ASP A 73 -5.75 15.77 -17.85
CA ASP A 73 -6.31 16.82 -18.72
C ASP A 73 -5.50 17.02 -20.02
N GLY A 74 -4.98 15.92 -20.60
CA GLY A 74 -4.14 15.95 -21.79
C GLY A 74 -2.74 16.57 -21.58
N ARG A 75 -2.37 16.91 -20.36
CA ARG A 75 -1.06 17.49 -20.06
C ARG A 75 0.00 16.42 -19.86
N GLU A 76 1.00 16.41 -20.72
CA GLU A 76 2.07 15.40 -20.73
C GLU A 76 2.89 15.39 -19.44
N ASP A 77 3.18 16.57 -18.86
CA ASP A 77 3.91 16.70 -17.60
C ASP A 77 3.17 16.05 -16.41
N TRP A 78 1.86 16.24 -16.35
CA TRP A 78 1.00 15.64 -15.32
C TRP A 78 0.83 14.14 -15.55
N ALA A 79 0.59 13.72 -16.78
CA ALA A 79 0.51 12.31 -17.13
C ALA A 79 1.79 11.57 -16.75
N ARG A 80 2.95 12.13 -17.12
CA ARG A 80 4.26 11.57 -16.76
C ARG A 80 4.43 11.46 -15.23
N TYR A 81 4.05 12.50 -14.49
CA TYR A 81 4.13 12.49 -13.03
C TYR A 81 3.28 11.36 -12.42
N ILE A 82 2.03 11.20 -12.89
CA ILE A 82 1.13 10.16 -12.42
C ILE A 82 1.70 8.76 -12.73
N TRP A 83 2.22 8.56 -13.97
CA TRP A 83 2.82 7.29 -14.34
C TRP A 83 4.05 6.94 -13.50
N VAL A 84 4.93 7.91 -13.23
CA VAL A 84 6.11 7.72 -12.38
C VAL A 84 5.68 7.40 -10.95
N TRP A 85 4.69 8.11 -10.42
CA TRP A 85 4.15 7.87 -9.09
C TRP A 85 3.53 6.47 -8.97
N LEU A 86 2.77 6.03 -9.97
CA LEU A 86 2.21 4.68 -10.04
C LEU A 86 3.31 3.62 -10.17
N ALA A 87 4.31 3.85 -11.01
CA ALA A 87 5.43 2.93 -11.18
C ALA A 87 6.20 2.73 -9.87
N ASP A 88 6.46 3.83 -9.16
CA ASP A 88 7.15 3.81 -7.87
C ASP A 88 6.44 2.94 -6.83
N LEU A 89 5.12 3.01 -6.79
CA LEU A 89 4.27 2.23 -5.89
C LEU A 89 4.45 0.71 -6.06
N PHE A 90 4.69 0.24 -7.29
CA PHE A 90 4.86 -1.19 -7.59
C PHE A 90 6.31 -1.63 -7.63
N GLN A 91 7.21 -0.77 -8.08
CA GLN A 91 8.62 -1.11 -8.26
C GLN A 91 9.43 -0.94 -6.98
N ARG A 92 9.01 -0.02 -6.10
CA ARG A 92 9.69 0.28 -4.84
C ARG A 92 8.72 0.29 -3.65
N PRO A 93 8.01 -0.80 -3.40
CA PRO A 93 6.98 -0.84 -2.35
C PRO A 93 7.53 -0.66 -0.93
N ALA A 94 8.83 -0.84 -0.73
CA ALA A 94 9.50 -0.56 0.54
C ALA A 94 9.74 0.94 0.77
N ASP A 95 9.90 1.70 -0.32
CA ASP A 95 10.21 3.13 -0.27
C ASP A 95 8.91 3.93 -0.40
N LYS A 96 8.43 4.48 0.70
CA LYS A 96 7.26 5.36 0.66
C LYS A 96 7.70 6.79 0.39
N PRO A 97 7.34 7.39 -0.76
CA PRO A 97 7.81 8.73 -1.13
C PRO A 97 7.26 9.84 -0.23
N GLY A 98 6.29 9.54 0.63
CA GLY A 98 5.67 10.54 1.51
C GLY A 98 4.87 11.61 0.76
N ILE A 99 4.49 11.34 -0.49
CA ILE A 99 3.77 12.26 -1.36
C ILE A 99 2.37 11.72 -1.61
N ALA A 100 1.34 12.54 -1.35
CA ALA A 100 -0.03 12.24 -1.71
C ALA A 100 -0.35 12.79 -3.11
N LEU A 101 -1.03 11.97 -3.91
CA LEU A 101 -1.62 12.43 -5.16
C LEU A 101 -3.02 12.99 -4.87
N TYR A 102 -3.18 14.31 -5.05
CA TYR A 102 -4.47 14.98 -4.88
C TYR A 102 -5.11 15.25 -6.24
N LEU A 103 -6.27 14.61 -6.49
CA LEU A 103 -7.04 14.78 -7.73
C LEU A 103 -8.31 15.57 -7.44
N HIS A 104 -8.44 16.73 -8.06
CA HIS A 104 -9.60 17.59 -7.93
C HIS A 104 -10.30 17.78 -9.29
N SER A 105 -11.62 17.72 -9.30
CA SER A 105 -12.43 18.12 -10.46
C SER A 105 -13.70 18.83 -9.99
N ARG A 106 -14.22 19.73 -10.83
CA ARG A 106 -15.49 20.41 -10.55
C ARG A 106 -16.69 19.49 -10.80
N GLU A 107 -16.54 18.53 -11.71
CA GLU A 107 -17.57 17.60 -12.10
C GLU A 107 -17.40 16.24 -11.40
N LYS A 108 -18.51 15.58 -11.12
CA LYS A 108 -18.55 14.20 -10.65
C LYS A 108 -18.38 13.23 -11.82
N GLY A 109 -17.93 12.01 -11.53
CA GLY A 109 -17.82 10.97 -12.56
C GLY A 109 -16.61 11.09 -13.50
N THR A 110 -15.61 11.90 -13.17
CA THR A 110 -14.40 12.11 -13.99
C THR A 110 -13.38 10.98 -13.91
N GLY A 111 -13.76 9.79 -13.44
CA GLY A 111 -12.91 8.60 -13.46
C GLY A 111 -11.86 8.50 -12.34
N LYS A 112 -11.83 9.44 -11.37
CA LYS A 112 -10.90 9.38 -10.23
C LYS A 112 -11.04 8.08 -9.43
N GLY A 113 -12.28 7.72 -9.06
CA GLY A 113 -12.58 6.46 -8.38
C GLY A 113 -12.14 5.26 -9.21
N THR A 114 -12.46 5.25 -10.51
CA THR A 114 -12.08 4.18 -11.43
C THR A 114 -10.56 3.96 -11.49
N LEU A 115 -9.77 5.05 -11.48
CA LEU A 115 -8.32 4.97 -11.44
C LEU A 115 -7.87 4.20 -10.17
N PHE A 116 -8.27 4.66 -9.00
CA PHE A 116 -7.81 4.08 -7.73
C PHE A 116 -8.41 2.70 -7.45
N GLU A 117 -9.64 2.42 -7.86
CA GLU A 117 -10.22 1.07 -7.79
C GLU A 117 -9.47 0.07 -8.68
N THR A 118 -9.04 0.50 -9.88
CA THR A 118 -8.24 -0.35 -10.75
C THR A 118 -6.89 -0.66 -10.12
N ILE A 119 -6.19 0.36 -9.60
CA ILE A 119 -4.93 0.17 -8.87
C ILE A 119 -5.15 -0.69 -7.63
N GLY A 120 -6.25 -0.49 -6.91
CA GLY A 120 -6.62 -1.30 -5.74
C GLY A 120 -6.74 -2.78 -6.04
N LYS A 121 -7.29 -3.16 -7.21
CA LYS A 121 -7.35 -4.56 -7.65
C LYS A 121 -5.96 -5.17 -7.88
N LEU A 122 -5.01 -4.37 -8.38
CA LEU A 122 -3.63 -4.80 -8.59
C LEU A 122 -2.85 -4.93 -7.27
N LEU A 123 -3.14 -4.07 -6.29
CA LEU A 123 -2.52 -4.10 -4.97
C LEU A 123 -3.13 -5.14 -4.02
N GLY A 124 -4.39 -5.51 -4.26
CA GLY A 124 -5.13 -6.45 -3.42
C GLY A 124 -5.22 -5.98 -1.96
N ARG A 125 -4.76 -6.81 -1.02
CA ARG A 125 -4.82 -6.51 0.43
C ARG A 125 -4.03 -5.27 0.86
N TYR A 126 -3.13 -4.79 0.03
CA TYR A 126 -2.28 -3.62 0.31
C TYR A 126 -2.93 -2.29 -0.08
N TYR A 127 -4.16 -2.33 -0.57
CA TYR A 127 -5.00 -1.19 -0.85
C TYR A 127 -6.07 -1.01 0.24
N MET A 128 -6.39 0.24 0.54
CA MET A 128 -7.50 0.57 1.43
C MET A 128 -8.27 1.78 0.89
N LEU A 129 -9.58 1.63 0.77
CA LEU A 129 -10.51 2.74 0.52
C LEU A 129 -10.97 3.30 1.86
N VAL A 130 -10.84 4.60 2.05
CA VAL A 130 -11.29 5.34 3.21
C VAL A 130 -12.43 6.27 2.79
N GLN A 131 -13.58 6.11 3.41
CA GLN A 131 -14.79 6.90 3.15
C GLN A 131 -15.14 7.86 4.30
N SER A 132 -14.43 7.75 5.43
CA SER A 132 -14.66 8.58 6.60
C SER A 132 -13.33 8.87 7.30
N ALA A 133 -13.18 10.11 7.78
CA ALA A 133 -12.01 10.53 8.54
C ALA A 133 -11.75 9.68 9.78
N ASP A 134 -12.81 9.19 10.42
CA ASP A 134 -12.72 8.38 11.64
C ASP A 134 -11.96 7.06 11.43
N GLN A 135 -11.94 6.55 10.18
CA GLN A 135 -11.21 5.33 9.82
C GLN A 135 -9.69 5.48 9.92
N VAL A 136 -9.18 6.71 9.91
CA VAL A 136 -7.74 7.00 9.93
C VAL A 136 -7.31 7.93 11.07
N ALA A 137 -8.26 8.58 11.75
CA ALA A 137 -8.00 9.51 12.83
C ALA A 137 -7.81 8.87 14.21
N GLY A 138 -7.96 7.54 14.32
CA GLY A 138 -7.84 6.80 15.57
C GLY A 138 -6.39 6.69 16.06
N GLN A 139 -6.19 6.51 17.37
CA GLN A 139 -4.88 6.21 17.97
C GLN A 139 -4.30 4.86 17.52
N TRP A 140 -5.14 3.98 16.97
CA TRP A 140 -4.79 2.60 16.60
C TRP A 140 -4.83 2.40 15.09
N ASN A 141 -3.78 2.84 14.41
CA ASN A 141 -3.68 2.76 12.95
C ASN A 141 -2.94 1.51 12.45
N LEU A 142 -2.96 0.42 13.23
CA LEU A 142 -2.27 -0.83 12.88
C LEU A 142 -2.76 -1.41 11.54
N HIS A 143 -4.04 -1.18 11.20
CA HIS A 143 -4.63 -1.61 9.94
C HIS A 143 -4.07 -0.88 8.70
N LEU A 144 -3.33 0.23 8.89
CA LEU A 144 -2.63 0.97 7.84
C LEU A 144 -1.19 0.50 7.66
N ALA A 145 -0.64 -0.25 8.61
CA ALA A 145 0.78 -0.59 8.65
C ALA A 145 1.24 -1.41 7.43
N ASP A 146 0.34 -2.25 6.88
CA ASP A 146 0.58 -3.08 5.72
C ASP A 146 0.00 -2.51 4.41
N LYS A 147 -0.43 -1.24 4.39
CA LYS A 147 -1.01 -0.61 3.19
C LYS A 147 0.05 0.12 2.38
N LEU A 148 0.05 -0.13 1.08
CA LEU A 148 0.85 0.59 0.09
C LEU A 148 0.12 1.82 -0.43
N LEU A 149 -1.21 1.72 -0.56
CA LEU A 149 -2.05 2.80 -1.04
C LEU A 149 -3.31 2.93 -0.18
N VAL A 150 -3.51 4.12 0.35
CA VAL A 150 -4.76 4.51 1.01
C VAL A 150 -5.43 5.57 0.13
N PHE A 151 -6.60 5.25 -0.37
CA PHE A 151 -7.41 6.16 -1.19
C PHE A 151 -8.53 6.76 -0.34
N PHE A 152 -8.55 8.10 -0.30
CA PHE A 152 -9.61 8.85 0.36
C PHE A 152 -10.61 9.29 -0.71
N ASP A 153 -11.78 8.67 -0.70
CA ASP A 153 -12.88 9.06 -1.58
C ASP A 153 -13.82 10.00 -0.84
N GLU A 154 -14.08 11.16 -1.45
CA GLU A 154 -14.97 12.19 -0.88
C GLU A 154 -14.67 12.49 0.60
N ALA A 155 -13.46 12.89 0.93
CA ALA A 155 -13.02 13.21 2.31
C ALA A 155 -13.77 14.42 2.89
N HIS A 156 -15.12 14.35 2.92
CA HIS A 156 -15.97 15.30 3.59
C HIS A 156 -15.71 15.20 5.11
N GLY A 157 -15.17 16.27 5.67
CA GLY A 157 -14.84 16.34 7.10
C GLY A 157 -13.35 16.37 7.42
N LEU A 158 -12.46 16.12 6.45
CA LEU A 158 -11.03 16.38 6.62
C LEU A 158 -10.65 17.86 6.45
N GLY A 159 -11.61 18.70 6.06
CA GLY A 159 -11.41 20.11 5.71
C GLY A 159 -11.63 21.12 6.84
N GLY A 160 -11.68 20.71 8.11
CA GLY A 160 -11.56 21.64 9.22
C GLY A 160 -10.15 22.23 9.25
N ARG A 161 -10.01 23.56 9.44
CA ARG A 161 -8.71 24.26 9.52
C ARG A 161 -7.72 23.60 10.50
N ASP A 162 -8.23 22.81 11.46
CA ASP A 162 -7.44 22.09 12.46
C ASP A 162 -6.99 20.69 12.02
N HIS A 163 -7.48 20.17 10.88
CA HIS A 163 -7.14 18.81 10.40
C HIS A 163 -6.16 18.83 9.22
N ALA A 164 -6.02 19.94 8.49
CA ALA A 164 -5.05 20.02 7.41
C ALA A 164 -3.60 19.84 7.89
N ASP A 165 -3.31 20.27 9.12
CA ASP A 165 -1.99 20.08 9.76
C ASP A 165 -1.78 18.66 10.31
N ARG A 166 -2.82 17.82 10.38
CA ARG A 166 -2.74 16.44 10.90
C ARG A 166 -2.69 15.37 9.81
N LEU A 167 -2.91 15.74 8.57
CA LEU A 167 -2.66 14.87 7.41
C LEU A 167 -1.18 14.91 6.99
N SER A 168 -0.27 14.97 7.95
CA SER A 168 1.06 14.44 7.72
C SER A 168 0.88 12.95 7.50
N ILE A 169 0.96 12.53 6.25
CA ILE A 169 1.06 11.14 5.85
C ILE A 169 2.07 10.50 6.77
N CYS A 170 1.59 9.58 7.60
CA CYS A 170 2.46 8.88 8.53
C CYS A 170 3.57 8.25 7.67
N PRO A 171 4.83 8.70 7.74
CA PRO A 171 5.90 7.96 7.09
C PRO A 171 5.83 6.57 7.71
N ALA A 172 5.86 5.53 6.88
CA ALA A 172 5.99 4.18 7.40
C ALA A 172 7.21 4.19 8.32
N THR A 173 6.96 4.20 9.59
CA THR A 173 7.99 4.04 10.58
C THR A 173 8.70 2.74 10.25
N ARG A 174 10.00 2.84 9.90
CA ARG A 174 10.94 1.74 10.10
C ARG A 174 10.53 1.07 11.40
N ALA A 175 10.51 -0.26 11.41
CA ALA A 175 10.32 -1.05 12.61
C ALA A 175 11.12 -0.40 13.75
N GLY A 176 10.47 0.45 14.49
CA GLY A 176 11.03 1.16 15.62
C GLY A 176 10.70 0.29 16.80
N ARG A 177 11.74 -0.16 17.48
CA ARG A 177 11.66 -0.79 18.80
C ARG A 177 10.65 -0.03 19.67
N TRP A 178 9.70 -0.75 20.17
CA TRP A 178 8.89 -0.38 21.33
C TRP A 178 9.51 -0.94 22.58
#